data_6b3f85f3acdcf301b2ea6fd7f59120a5
#
_entry.id   6b3f85f3acdcf301b2ea6fd7f59120a5
#
_cell.length_a   1.000
_cell.length_b   1.000
_cell.length_c   1.000
_cell.angle_alpha   90.00
_cell.angle_beta   90.00
_cell.angle_gamma   90.00
#
_symmetry.space_group_name_H-M   'P 1'
#
loop_
_entity.id
_entity.type
_entity.pdbx_description
1 polymer ?
#
loop_
_entity_poly.entity_id
_entity_poly.type
_entity_poly.pdbx_seq_one_letter_code
_entity_poly.pdbx_strand_id
1 'polypeptide(L)'
;EAEAVWRCISPLCKAQIVERIIHFVSKDAMDIKSFGEANIRKFYEIGILPNVPAVYTLDFEKVTQLEGFGKKSIDNLQAAIANSKNQPLYRLIYGLGIRFVGETTAKTVASQIQHILDLTNLTEEQLQSFEDVGVKVAKSIYAYFHEENNIAMIRQLESLGLNMIQTNT
;
A
#
# COMPACT_ATOMS: atom_id res chain seq x y z
N GLU A 1 -1.88 25.54 10.97
CA GLU A 1 -2.09 25.28 11.07
C GLU A 1 -2.04 25.28 10.65
N ALA A 2 -1.80 25.83 10.51
CA ALA A 2 -1.98 25.76 10.34
C ALA A 2 -1.79 25.30 9.41
N GLU A 3 -1.55 25.53 8.57
CA GLU A 3 -1.51 24.73 7.91
C GLU A 3 -0.95 23.59 8.06
N ALA A 4 -0.07 23.63 7.88
CA ALA A 4 0.41 22.39 8.40
C ALA A 4 -0.35 21.90 9.59
N VAL A 5 -0.83 22.83 10.33
CA VAL A 5 -1.68 22.48 11.46
C VAL A 5 -2.91 21.70 11.07
N TRP A 6 -3.27 21.76 9.82
CA TRP A 6 -4.43 21.03 9.35
C TRP A 6 -4.14 19.61 8.96
N ARG A 7 -2.89 19.20 9.08
CA ARG A 7 -2.52 17.83 8.76
C ARG A 7 -2.96 16.90 9.87
N CYS A 8 -3.70 15.88 9.51
CA CYS A 8 -4.11 14.86 10.47
C CYS A 8 -2.90 14.03 10.87
N ILE A 9 -2.74 13.81 12.16
CA ILE A 9 -1.68 12.96 12.66
C ILE A 9 -2.19 11.56 13.04
N SER A 10 -3.50 11.40 13.12
CA SER A 10 -4.09 10.11 13.43
C SER A 10 -4.02 9.18 12.21
N PRO A 11 -3.61 7.92 12.37
CA PRO A 11 -3.62 6.97 11.26
C PRO A 11 -5.04 6.65 10.78
N LEU A 12 -6.05 7.03 11.55
CA LEU A 12 -7.45 6.84 11.17
C LEU A 12 -8.06 8.07 10.51
N CYS A 13 -7.26 9.13 10.32
CA CYS A 13 -7.76 10.34 9.69
C CYS A 13 -8.16 10.07 8.23
N LYS A 14 -9.34 10.55 7.86
CA LYS A 14 -9.87 10.38 6.50
C LYS A 14 -8.86 10.79 5.42
N ALA A 15 -8.24 11.96 5.58
CA ALA A 15 -7.29 12.46 4.59
C ALA A 15 -6.11 11.51 4.43
N GLN A 16 -5.58 10.99 5.53
CA GLN A 16 -4.45 10.07 5.48
C GLN A 16 -4.83 8.73 4.88
N ILE A 17 -6.00 8.22 5.21
CA ILE A 17 -6.47 6.94 4.66
C ILE A 17 -6.60 7.05 3.15
N VAL A 18 -7.26 8.09 2.66
CA VAL A 18 -7.45 8.30 1.22
C VAL A 18 -6.09 8.43 0.52
N GLU A 19 -5.18 9.22 1.07
CA GLU A 19 -3.85 9.41 0.48
C GLU A 19 -3.06 8.10 0.43
N ARG A 20 -3.18 7.27 1.46
CA ARG A 20 -2.52 5.96 1.47
C ARG A 20 -3.05 5.05 0.37
N ILE A 21 -4.36 5.08 0.14
CA ILE A 21 -4.96 4.27 -0.92
C ILE A 21 -4.48 4.77 -2.28
N ILE A 22 -4.48 6.09 -2.49
CA ILE A 22 -4.01 6.70 -3.73
C ILE A 22 -2.56 6.29 -4.01
N HIS A 23 -1.71 6.39 -2.98
CA HIS A 23 -0.32 5.99 -3.12
C HIS A 23 -0.18 4.50 -3.44
N PHE A 24 -0.95 3.67 -2.74
CA PHE A 24 -0.89 2.20 -2.90
C PHE A 24 -1.19 1.78 -4.34
N VAL A 25 -2.18 2.41 -4.97
CA VAL A 25 -2.59 2.02 -6.32
C VAL A 25 -1.81 2.74 -7.42
N SER A 26 -0.90 3.65 -7.05
CA SER A 26 -0.19 4.48 -8.00
C SER A 26 0.73 3.67 -8.92
N LYS A 27 1.15 4.31 -9.99
CA LYS A 27 1.95 3.68 -11.04
C LYS A 27 3.23 3.02 -10.53
N ASP A 28 3.91 3.68 -9.60
CA ASP A 28 5.18 3.17 -9.09
C ASP A 28 5.02 2.16 -7.95
N ALA A 29 3.81 2.03 -7.45
CA ALA A 29 3.48 1.05 -6.42
C ALA A 29 2.79 -0.16 -7.06
N MET A 30 1.55 -0.43 -6.70
CA MET A 30 0.84 -1.61 -7.23
C MET A 30 0.33 -1.43 -8.66
N ASP A 31 0.37 -0.21 -9.18
CA ASP A 31 0.02 0.10 -10.58
C ASP A 31 -1.34 -0.47 -10.99
N ILE A 32 -2.35 -0.11 -10.23
CA ILE A 32 -3.72 -0.55 -10.54
C ILE A 32 -4.32 0.48 -11.49
N LYS A 33 -4.33 0.14 -12.77
CA LYS A 33 -4.87 1.02 -13.80
C LYS A 33 -6.39 1.13 -13.67
N SER A 34 -6.92 2.20 -14.20
CA SER A 34 -8.35 2.51 -14.15
C SER A 34 -8.85 2.87 -12.73
N PHE A 35 -7.96 3.14 -11.82
CA PHE A 35 -8.30 3.45 -10.43
C PHE A 35 -7.65 4.76 -10.03
N GLY A 36 -8.20 5.86 -10.52
CA GLY A 36 -7.66 7.19 -10.27
C GLY A 36 -8.13 7.79 -8.96
N GLU A 37 -7.56 8.94 -8.63
CA GLU A 37 -7.83 9.63 -7.38
C GLU A 37 -9.33 9.94 -7.19
N ALA A 38 -10.00 10.42 -8.24
CA ALA A 38 -11.41 10.78 -8.14
C ALA A 38 -12.27 9.58 -7.77
N ASN A 39 -11.98 8.42 -8.37
CA ASN A 39 -12.72 7.20 -8.08
C ASN A 39 -12.44 6.71 -6.67
N ILE A 40 -11.21 6.80 -6.22
CA ILE A 40 -10.84 6.39 -4.86
C ILE A 40 -11.60 7.25 -3.84
N ARG A 41 -11.63 8.55 -4.03
CA ARG A 41 -12.33 9.46 -3.12
C ARG A 41 -13.83 9.16 -3.09
N LYS A 42 -14.40 8.89 -4.26
CA LYS A 42 -15.81 8.56 -4.36
C LYS A 42 -16.13 7.24 -3.66
N PHE A 43 -15.33 6.22 -3.90
CA PHE A 43 -15.54 4.91 -3.27
C PHE A 43 -15.38 5.00 -1.75
N TYR A 44 -14.43 5.82 -1.30
CA TYR A 44 -14.27 6.03 0.13
C TYR A 44 -15.53 6.69 0.74
N GLU A 45 -16.07 7.70 0.07
CA GLU A 45 -17.24 8.43 0.56
C GLU A 45 -18.47 7.55 0.66
N ILE A 46 -18.67 6.66 -0.29
CA ILE A 46 -19.85 5.77 -0.27
C ILE A 46 -19.63 4.52 0.60
N GLY A 47 -18.44 4.38 1.18
CA GLY A 47 -18.18 3.34 2.17
C GLY A 47 -17.70 2.01 1.65
N ILE A 48 -17.44 1.88 0.34
CA ILE A 48 -16.98 0.60 -0.21
C ILE A 48 -15.46 0.46 -0.21
N LEU A 49 -14.74 1.55 0.08
CA LEU A 49 -13.27 1.54 0.10
C LEU A 49 -12.76 2.22 1.37
N PRO A 50 -12.95 1.59 2.54
CA PRO A 50 -12.57 2.22 3.81
C PRO A 50 -11.07 2.19 4.13
N ASN A 51 -10.31 1.34 3.45
CA ASN A 51 -8.87 1.18 3.72
C ASN A 51 -8.20 0.49 2.54
N VAL A 52 -6.87 0.33 2.63
CA VAL A 52 -6.09 -0.29 1.55
C VAL A 52 -6.54 -1.71 1.21
N PRO A 53 -6.71 -2.62 2.19
CA PRO A 53 -7.13 -3.99 1.83
C PRO A 53 -8.47 -4.06 1.11
N ALA A 54 -9.35 -3.07 1.32
CA ALA A 54 -10.65 -3.05 0.67
C ALA A 54 -10.55 -2.93 -0.86
N VAL A 55 -9.39 -2.51 -1.38
CA VAL A 55 -9.14 -2.51 -2.82
C VAL A 55 -9.42 -3.91 -3.41
N TYR A 56 -9.09 -4.95 -2.65
CA TYR A 56 -9.20 -6.33 -3.10
C TYR A 56 -10.54 -6.98 -2.74
N THR A 57 -11.41 -6.25 -2.06
CA THR A 57 -12.72 -6.76 -1.64
C THR A 57 -13.84 -5.80 -2.01
N LEU A 58 -13.65 -5.00 -3.07
CA LEU A 58 -14.65 -4.03 -3.52
C LEU A 58 -15.96 -4.72 -3.88
N ASP A 59 -17.07 -4.08 -3.49
CA ASP A 59 -18.41 -4.54 -3.85
C ASP A 59 -18.75 -4.00 -5.23
N PHE A 60 -18.49 -4.79 -6.26
CA PHE A 60 -18.71 -4.35 -7.63
C PHE A 60 -20.17 -4.18 -8.00
N GLU A 61 -21.09 -4.74 -7.22
CA GLU A 61 -22.50 -4.47 -7.42
C GLU A 61 -22.79 -2.99 -7.16
N LYS A 62 -22.16 -2.44 -6.13
CA LYS A 62 -22.31 -1.00 -5.83
C LYS A 62 -21.59 -0.14 -6.87
N VAL A 63 -20.45 -0.62 -7.36
CA VAL A 63 -19.70 0.10 -8.39
C VAL A 63 -20.51 0.21 -9.68
N THR A 64 -21.26 -0.84 -10.03
CA THR A 64 -22.09 -0.81 -11.25
C THR A 64 -23.18 0.25 -11.20
N GLN A 65 -23.56 0.66 -10.00
CA GLN A 65 -24.59 1.67 -9.81
C GLN A 65 -24.05 3.09 -9.94
N LEU A 66 -22.73 3.24 -9.99
CA LEU A 66 -22.11 4.55 -10.07
C LEU A 66 -22.05 5.04 -11.52
N GLU A 67 -22.31 6.34 -11.67
CA GLU A 67 -22.20 6.97 -12.97
C GLU A 67 -20.76 6.87 -13.49
N GLY A 68 -20.61 6.55 -14.77
CA GLY A 68 -19.29 6.44 -15.38
C GLY A 68 -18.68 5.05 -15.33
N PHE A 69 -19.34 4.11 -14.66
CA PHE A 69 -18.84 2.74 -14.57
C PHE A 69 -19.72 1.78 -15.36
N GLY A 70 -19.33 1.55 -16.61
CA GLY A 70 -19.96 0.52 -17.42
C GLY A 70 -19.26 -0.81 -17.24
N LYS A 71 -19.78 -1.84 -17.88
CA LYS A 71 -19.24 -3.19 -17.78
C LYS A 71 -17.75 -3.24 -18.13
N LYS A 72 -17.33 -2.57 -19.20
CA LYS A 72 -15.95 -2.57 -19.64
C LYS A 72 -15.03 -1.94 -18.59
N SER A 73 -15.45 -0.82 -18.02
CA SER A 73 -14.66 -0.15 -16.97
C SER A 73 -14.48 -1.04 -15.76
N ILE A 74 -15.54 -1.75 -15.38
CA ILE A 74 -15.51 -2.64 -14.22
C ILE A 74 -14.62 -3.84 -14.52
N ASP A 75 -14.76 -4.44 -15.70
CA ASP A 75 -13.93 -5.58 -16.10
C ASP A 75 -12.45 -5.19 -16.10
N ASN A 76 -12.14 -4.01 -16.63
CA ASN A 76 -10.77 -3.51 -16.66
C ASN A 76 -10.23 -3.29 -15.22
N LEU A 77 -11.05 -2.72 -14.36
CA LEU A 77 -10.65 -2.48 -12.97
C LEU A 77 -10.43 -3.81 -12.24
N GLN A 78 -11.35 -4.76 -12.40
CA GLN A 78 -11.20 -6.07 -11.76
C GLN A 78 -9.94 -6.78 -12.24
N ALA A 79 -9.64 -6.72 -13.53
CA ALA A 79 -8.44 -7.33 -14.07
C ALA A 79 -7.18 -6.66 -13.54
N ALA A 80 -7.19 -5.32 -13.45
CA ALA A 80 -6.05 -4.58 -12.93
C ALA A 80 -5.78 -4.90 -11.45
N ILE A 81 -6.85 -5.00 -10.67
CA ILE A 81 -6.75 -5.35 -9.25
C ILE A 81 -6.18 -6.77 -9.11
N ALA A 82 -6.71 -7.72 -9.87
CA ALA A 82 -6.23 -9.10 -9.82
C ALA A 82 -4.75 -9.20 -10.21
N ASN A 83 -4.35 -8.50 -11.26
CA ASN A 83 -2.98 -8.52 -11.73
C ASN A 83 -2.02 -7.89 -10.71
N SER A 84 -2.48 -6.91 -9.95
CA SER A 84 -1.63 -6.25 -8.98
C SER A 84 -1.18 -7.19 -7.85
N LYS A 85 -1.90 -8.27 -7.63
CA LYS A 85 -1.52 -9.24 -6.59
C LYS A 85 -0.19 -9.91 -6.88
N ASN A 86 0.23 -9.92 -8.15
CA ASN A 86 1.47 -10.55 -8.58
C ASN A 86 2.65 -9.60 -8.70
N GLN A 87 2.49 -8.35 -8.26
CA GLN A 87 3.57 -7.39 -8.34
C GLN A 87 4.77 -7.81 -7.49
N PRO A 88 5.99 -7.43 -7.91
CA PRO A 88 7.19 -7.73 -7.12
C PRO A 88 7.10 -7.15 -5.72
N LEU A 89 7.75 -7.82 -4.77
CA LEU A 89 7.70 -7.41 -3.37
C LEU A 89 8.07 -5.95 -3.15
N TYR A 90 9.08 -5.43 -3.87
CA TYR A 90 9.52 -4.05 -3.65
C TYR A 90 8.39 -3.05 -3.93
N ARG A 91 7.50 -3.37 -4.87
CA ARG A 91 6.37 -2.49 -5.17
C ARG A 91 5.38 -2.45 -4.02
N LEU A 92 5.14 -3.59 -3.37
CA LEU A 92 4.30 -3.62 -2.18
C LEU A 92 4.92 -2.79 -1.07
N ILE A 93 6.22 -2.96 -0.83
CA ILE A 93 6.91 -2.19 0.22
C ILE A 93 6.80 -0.69 -0.07
N TYR A 94 7.04 -0.29 -1.31
CA TYR A 94 6.88 1.11 -1.70
C TYR A 94 5.43 1.56 -1.51
N GLY A 95 4.49 0.71 -1.92
CA GLY A 95 3.06 1.01 -1.86
C GLY A 95 2.51 1.18 -0.45
N LEU A 96 3.18 0.60 0.55
CA LEU A 96 2.77 0.76 1.94
C LEU A 96 2.96 2.21 2.43
N GLY A 97 3.75 3.01 1.70
CA GLY A 97 3.93 4.41 2.05
C GLY A 97 4.75 4.64 3.29
N ILE A 98 5.71 3.76 3.57
CA ILE A 98 6.58 3.89 4.73
C ILE A 98 7.41 5.17 4.57
N ARG A 99 7.40 6.02 5.59
CA ARG A 99 8.08 7.29 5.53
C ARG A 99 9.56 7.11 5.20
N PHE A 100 10.08 7.94 4.32
CA PHE A 100 11.47 7.94 3.84
C PHE A 100 11.84 6.76 2.94
N VAL A 101 10.92 5.85 2.66
CA VAL A 101 11.18 4.71 1.79
C VAL A 101 10.67 5.02 0.40
N GLY A 102 11.60 5.34 -0.51
CA GLY A 102 11.30 5.53 -1.92
C GLY A 102 11.44 4.23 -2.69
N GLU A 103 11.33 4.31 -4.01
CA GLU A 103 11.39 3.13 -4.87
C GLU A 103 12.73 2.40 -4.74
N THR A 104 13.84 3.14 -4.80
CA THR A 104 15.18 2.55 -4.72
C THR A 104 15.39 1.85 -3.37
N THR A 105 15.01 2.52 -2.29
CA THR A 105 15.13 1.95 -0.95
C THR A 105 14.27 0.69 -0.82
N ALA A 106 13.06 0.73 -1.38
CA ALA A 106 12.17 -0.43 -1.34
C ALA A 106 12.80 -1.63 -2.06
N LYS A 107 13.46 -1.40 -3.21
CA LYS A 107 14.14 -2.46 -3.94
C LYS A 107 15.28 -3.05 -3.13
N THR A 108 16.08 -2.20 -2.49
CA THR A 108 17.19 -2.65 -1.67
C THR A 108 16.70 -3.48 -0.50
N VAL A 109 15.71 -2.99 0.21
CA VAL A 109 15.16 -3.71 1.36
C VAL A 109 14.58 -5.05 0.93
N ALA A 110 13.81 -5.07 -0.16
CA ALA A 110 13.22 -6.30 -0.66
C ALA A 110 14.28 -7.35 -0.99
N SER A 111 15.42 -6.91 -1.52
CA SER A 111 16.48 -7.82 -1.90
C SER A 111 17.16 -8.49 -0.71
N GLN A 112 16.98 -7.97 0.50
CA GLN A 112 17.64 -8.47 1.70
C GLN A 112 16.74 -9.39 2.52
N ILE A 113 15.51 -9.62 2.10
CA ILE A 113 14.55 -10.44 2.84
C ILE A 113 13.91 -11.44 1.89
N GLN A 114 13.27 -12.45 2.44
CA GLN A 114 12.53 -13.44 1.66
C GLN A 114 11.03 -13.19 1.72
N HIS A 115 10.53 -12.78 2.89
CA HIS A 115 9.12 -12.48 3.13
C HIS A 115 9.05 -11.11 3.77
N ILE A 116 8.00 -10.34 3.43
CA ILE A 116 7.89 -8.98 3.95
C ILE A 116 7.89 -8.94 5.48
N LEU A 117 7.29 -9.94 6.12
CA LEU A 117 7.24 -9.99 7.58
C LEU A 117 8.58 -10.30 8.23
N ASP A 118 9.59 -10.66 7.44
CA ASP A 118 10.96 -10.76 7.96
C ASP A 118 11.41 -9.42 8.55
N LEU A 119 10.86 -8.32 8.04
CA LEU A 119 11.19 -6.99 8.54
C LEU A 119 10.77 -6.77 9.99
N THR A 120 9.82 -7.56 10.49
CA THR A 120 9.41 -7.49 11.90
C THR A 120 10.46 -8.04 12.84
N ASN A 121 11.40 -8.83 12.32
CA ASN A 121 12.43 -9.47 13.12
C ASN A 121 13.79 -8.77 13.06
N LEU A 122 13.88 -7.67 12.29
CA LEU A 122 15.13 -6.95 12.14
C LEU A 122 15.21 -5.78 13.12
N THR A 123 16.42 -5.55 13.64
CA THR A 123 16.67 -4.39 14.49
C THR A 123 16.97 -3.17 13.61
N GLU A 124 16.95 -1.97 14.22
CA GLU A 124 17.33 -0.76 13.50
C GLU A 124 18.76 -0.87 12.98
N GLU A 125 19.66 -1.47 13.77
CA GLU A 125 21.04 -1.66 13.35
C GLU A 125 21.17 -2.57 12.14
N GLN A 126 20.41 -3.65 12.13
CA GLN A 126 20.40 -4.56 10.99
C GLN A 126 19.88 -3.85 9.74
N LEU A 127 18.83 -3.06 9.89
CA LEU A 127 18.28 -2.29 8.78
C LEU A 127 19.28 -1.28 8.25
N GLN A 128 20.06 -0.64 9.13
CA GLN A 128 21.07 0.32 8.71
C GLN A 128 22.23 -0.34 7.94
N SER A 129 22.40 -1.63 8.10
CA SER A 129 23.45 -2.35 7.37
C SER A 129 23.10 -2.50 5.90
N PHE A 130 21.85 -2.29 5.51
CA PHE A 130 21.44 -2.38 4.11
C PHE A 130 21.90 -1.15 3.35
N GLU A 131 22.29 -1.34 2.10
CA GLU A 131 22.67 -0.24 1.23
C GLU A 131 21.50 0.73 1.11
N ASP A 132 21.78 2.02 1.06
CA ASP A 132 20.80 3.09 0.92
C ASP A 132 19.85 3.26 2.13
N VAL A 133 20.12 2.55 3.23
CA VAL A 133 19.30 2.67 4.43
C VAL A 133 20.10 3.36 5.53
N GLY A 134 19.81 4.65 5.74
CA GLY A 134 20.43 5.43 6.79
C GLY A 134 19.63 5.34 8.09
N VAL A 135 20.05 6.13 9.08
CA VAL A 135 19.42 6.12 10.40
C VAL A 135 17.92 6.44 10.34
N LYS A 136 17.54 7.49 9.61
CA LYS A 136 16.14 7.89 9.53
C LYS A 136 15.28 6.84 8.86
N VAL A 137 15.77 6.26 7.78
CA VAL A 137 15.05 5.23 7.05
C VAL A 137 14.89 3.99 7.92
N ALA A 138 15.96 3.56 8.58
CA ALA A 138 15.93 2.39 9.44
C ALA A 138 14.91 2.56 10.57
N LYS A 139 14.89 3.73 11.20
CA LYS A 139 13.94 4.01 12.28
C LYS A 139 12.50 3.96 11.77
N SER A 140 12.27 4.51 10.58
CA SER A 140 10.96 4.54 9.98
C SER A 140 10.46 3.13 9.67
N ILE A 141 11.30 2.30 9.06
CA ILE A 141 10.95 0.92 8.76
C ILE A 141 10.71 0.13 10.03
N TYR A 142 11.59 0.29 11.01
CA TYR A 142 11.46 -0.40 12.29
C TYR A 142 10.13 -0.06 12.96
N ALA A 143 9.81 1.22 13.05
CA ALA A 143 8.57 1.67 13.67
C ALA A 143 7.34 1.14 12.92
N TYR A 144 7.40 1.16 11.59
CA TYR A 144 6.28 0.67 10.78
C TYR A 144 5.99 -0.80 11.08
N PHE A 145 7.02 -1.64 11.12
CA PHE A 145 6.85 -3.07 11.32
C PHE A 145 6.75 -3.50 12.78
N HIS A 146 6.69 -2.53 13.70
CA HIS A 146 6.38 -2.78 15.10
C HIS A 146 5.05 -2.16 15.51
N GLU A 147 4.29 -1.64 14.53
CA GLU A 147 2.94 -1.15 14.76
C GLU A 147 1.96 -2.27 14.43
N GLU A 148 1.20 -2.72 15.43
CA GLU A 148 0.29 -3.86 15.27
C GLU A 148 -0.72 -3.67 14.15
N ASN A 149 -1.24 -2.46 13.98
CA ASN A 149 -2.22 -2.18 12.93
C ASN A 149 -1.63 -2.39 11.55
N ASN A 150 -0.36 -2.02 11.37
CA ASN A 150 0.32 -2.21 10.10
C ASN A 150 0.55 -3.69 9.80
N ILE A 151 0.95 -4.45 10.82
CA ILE A 151 1.17 -5.89 10.67
C ILE A 151 -0.15 -6.58 10.34
N ALA A 152 -1.23 -6.21 11.02
CA ALA A 152 -2.54 -6.79 10.78
C ALA A 152 -2.99 -6.51 9.34
N MET A 153 -2.75 -5.30 8.83
CA MET A 153 -3.07 -4.95 7.45
C MET A 153 -2.27 -5.81 6.47
N ILE A 154 -0.98 -5.99 6.72
CA ILE A 154 -0.13 -6.80 5.84
C ILE A 154 -0.62 -8.25 5.84
N ARG A 155 -0.96 -8.81 6.99
CA ARG A 155 -1.50 -10.16 7.07
C ARG A 155 -2.83 -10.29 6.32
N GLN A 156 -3.66 -9.25 6.39
CA GLN A 156 -4.90 -9.22 5.64
C GLN A 156 -4.62 -9.22 4.13
N LEU A 157 -3.68 -8.40 3.67
CA LEU A 157 -3.29 -8.39 2.27
C LEU A 157 -2.75 -9.76 1.83
N GLU A 158 -1.98 -10.40 2.69
CA GLU A 158 -1.50 -11.75 2.41
C GLU A 158 -2.64 -12.73 2.21
N SER A 159 -3.64 -12.68 3.08
CA SER A 159 -4.80 -13.55 3.00
C SER A 159 -5.62 -13.29 1.74
N LEU A 160 -5.51 -12.09 1.17
CA LEU A 160 -6.19 -11.71 -0.06
C LEU A 160 -5.42 -12.14 -1.32
N GLY A 161 -4.25 -12.73 -1.14
CA GLY A 161 -3.49 -13.31 -2.24
C GLY A 161 -2.37 -12.45 -2.82
N LEU A 162 -2.03 -11.34 -2.16
CA LEU A 162 -0.91 -10.52 -2.64
C LEU A 162 0.41 -11.24 -2.43
N ASN A 163 1.35 -11.01 -3.34
CA ASN A 163 2.69 -11.56 -3.22
C ASN A 163 3.44 -10.92 -2.06
N MET A 164 3.88 -11.75 -1.13
CA MET A 164 4.60 -11.30 0.08
C MET A 164 6.07 -11.74 0.07
N ILE A 165 6.50 -12.41 -0.98
CA ILE A 165 7.84 -12.99 -1.02
C ILE A 165 8.68 -12.34 -2.11
N GLN A 166 9.98 -12.31 -1.84
CA GLN A 166 10.96 -11.85 -2.81
C GLN A 166 11.29 -13.01 -3.75
N THR A 167 11.05 -12.80 -5.03
CA THR A 167 11.41 -13.79 -6.03
C THR A 167 12.67 -13.35 -6.74
N ASN A 168 13.58 -14.27 -6.92
CA ASN A 168 14.78 -14.00 -7.68
C ASN A 168 14.46 -14.19 -9.16
N THR A 169 14.76 -13.18 -9.92
CA THR A 169 14.56 -13.25 -11.38
C THR A 169 15.89 -13.13 -12.09
#